data_56b084b46f57c2399b6f8139c1d03db4
#
_entry.id   56b084b46f57c2399b6f8139c1d03db4
#
_cell.length_a   1.000
_cell.length_b   1.000
_cell.length_c   1.000
_cell.angle_alpha   90.00
_cell.angle_beta   90.00
_cell.angle_gamma   90.00
#
_symmetry.space_group_name_H-M   'P 1'
#
loop_
_entity.id
_entity.type
_entity.pdbx_description
1 polymer ?
#
loop_
_entity_poly.entity_id
_entity_poly.type
_entity_poly.pdbx_seq_one_letter_code
_entity_poly.pdbx_strand_id
1 'polypeptide(L)'
;MGELKANPEKIKISGPESVIDSIDKVVALVDVSGQSKDEEKEAELILYDNNGKIVDSTQIENNLGDEGLKVQITMLQTKSIPVEFDTSMIGTASGYHFSGITIQPESIQIVGTEEQLAMVDSIEIPAEELAEDGLDQTIEKTVDIANYLPYWAKTDQDSAGGVPIVVKIQVEKFGTKTVEFPYNSNCVAECTKGLQGVICGTGQSGNCCAWF
;
A
#
# COMPACT_ATOMS: atom_id res chain seq x y z
N MET A 1 -16.11 -6.32 7.13
CA MET A 1 -17.28 -5.48 7.47
C MET A 1 -16.73 -4.12 7.86
N GLY A 2 -17.26 -3.07 7.30
CA GLY A 2 -16.79 -1.72 7.52
C GLY A 2 -17.47 -1.02 8.70
N GLU A 3 -17.81 0.22 8.48
CA GLU A 3 -18.46 1.07 9.46
C GLU A 3 -19.99 0.98 9.34
N LEU A 4 -20.67 0.97 10.45
CA LEU A 4 -22.13 1.06 10.54
C LEU A 4 -22.48 2.40 11.19
N LYS A 5 -23.25 3.22 10.50
CA LYS A 5 -23.67 4.53 10.99
C LYS A 5 -25.18 4.65 10.97
N ALA A 6 -25.77 4.92 12.12
CA ALA A 6 -27.21 5.11 12.23
C ALA A 6 -27.62 6.52 11.79
N ASN A 7 -28.72 6.61 11.06
CA ASN A 7 -29.32 7.87 10.63
C ASN A 7 -30.82 7.89 11.00
N PRO A 8 -31.25 8.76 11.92
CA PRO A 8 -30.45 9.72 12.69
C PRO A 8 -29.58 9.06 13.78
N GLU A 9 -28.45 9.71 14.12
CA GLU A 9 -27.54 9.24 15.20
C GLU A 9 -28.16 9.33 16.61
N LYS A 10 -29.17 10.18 16.76
CA LYS A 10 -29.88 10.41 18.02
C LYS A 10 -31.36 10.42 17.79
N ILE A 11 -32.08 9.70 18.62
CA ILE A 11 -33.52 9.68 18.61
C ILE A 11 -34.06 10.26 19.91
N LYS A 12 -35.25 10.86 19.85
CA LYS A 12 -36.01 11.28 21.00
C LYS A 12 -37.15 10.28 21.21
N ILE A 13 -37.24 9.73 22.42
CA ILE A 13 -38.33 8.84 22.83
C ILE A 13 -39.16 9.51 23.91
N SER A 14 -40.45 9.23 23.93
CA SER A 14 -41.41 9.72 24.93
C SER A 14 -42.38 8.62 25.31
N GLY A 15 -42.79 8.62 26.58
CA GLY A 15 -43.68 7.63 27.14
C GLY A 15 -43.86 7.81 28.64
N PRO A 16 -44.49 6.88 29.33
CA PRO A 16 -44.61 6.94 30.80
C PRO A 16 -43.24 7.02 31.46
N GLU A 17 -43.06 7.92 32.43
CA GLU A 17 -41.79 8.19 33.13
C GLU A 17 -41.17 6.89 33.67
N SER A 18 -41.94 6.00 34.28
CA SER A 18 -41.45 4.71 34.81
C SER A 18 -40.87 3.78 33.73
N VAL A 19 -41.38 3.88 32.49
CA VAL A 19 -40.89 3.08 31.35
C VAL A 19 -39.63 3.72 30.79
N ILE A 20 -39.62 5.05 30.59
CA ILE A 20 -38.48 5.79 30.09
C ILE A 20 -37.25 5.64 31.00
N ASP A 21 -37.46 5.76 32.32
CA ASP A 21 -36.42 5.63 33.35
C ASP A 21 -35.84 4.21 33.44
N SER A 22 -36.58 3.20 32.96
CA SER A 22 -36.07 1.82 32.90
C SER A 22 -35.16 1.52 31.72
N ILE A 23 -35.18 2.39 30.70
CA ILE A 23 -34.37 2.16 29.45
C ILE A 23 -32.92 2.45 29.72
N ASP A 24 -32.07 1.44 29.53
CA ASP A 24 -30.61 1.52 29.68
C ASP A 24 -29.92 1.59 28.32
N LYS A 25 -30.43 0.82 27.35
CA LYS A 25 -29.77 0.67 26.06
C LYS A 25 -30.73 0.73 24.89
N VAL A 26 -30.28 1.42 23.82
CA VAL A 26 -31.00 1.50 22.54
C VAL A 26 -30.14 0.85 21.46
N VAL A 27 -30.70 -0.05 20.68
CA VAL A 27 -30.02 -0.82 19.65
C VAL A 27 -30.77 -0.68 18.32
N ALA A 28 -30.02 -0.42 17.26
CA ALA A 28 -30.50 -0.55 15.89
C ALA A 28 -30.14 -1.95 15.38
N LEU A 29 -31.11 -2.76 15.06
CA LEU A 29 -30.90 -4.09 14.48
C LEU A 29 -31.06 -4.01 12.96
N VAL A 30 -30.03 -4.40 12.23
CA VAL A 30 -30.02 -4.44 10.77
C VAL A 30 -29.47 -5.77 10.27
N ASP A 31 -30.09 -6.35 9.26
CA ASP A 31 -29.57 -7.55 8.60
C ASP A 31 -28.56 -7.17 7.51
N VAL A 32 -27.31 -7.55 7.72
CA VAL A 32 -26.18 -7.32 6.80
C VAL A 32 -25.80 -8.57 5.98
N SER A 33 -26.62 -9.61 6.03
CA SER A 33 -26.37 -10.87 5.31
C SER A 33 -26.31 -10.64 3.79
N GLY A 34 -25.26 -11.14 3.14
CA GLY A 34 -25.08 -11.04 1.70
C GLY A 34 -24.70 -9.66 1.18
N GLN A 35 -24.37 -8.71 2.06
CA GLN A 35 -23.97 -7.37 1.69
C GLN A 35 -22.56 -7.37 1.09
N SER A 36 -22.42 -6.75 -0.09
CA SER A 36 -21.14 -6.66 -0.82
C SER A 36 -20.79 -5.25 -1.29
N LYS A 37 -21.70 -4.28 -1.06
CA LYS A 37 -21.54 -2.87 -1.45
C LYS A 37 -22.04 -1.98 -0.33
N ASP A 38 -21.66 -0.71 -0.40
CA ASP A 38 -22.19 0.33 0.46
C ASP A 38 -23.69 0.48 0.19
N GLU A 39 -24.50 0.44 1.24
CA GLU A 39 -25.95 0.52 1.15
C GLU A 39 -26.53 1.11 2.41
N GLU A 40 -27.68 1.77 2.28
CA GLU A 40 -28.52 2.20 3.39
C GLU A 40 -29.68 1.22 3.56
N LYS A 41 -29.83 0.68 4.76
CA LYS A 41 -30.91 -0.26 5.10
C LYS A 41 -31.74 0.24 6.27
N GLU A 42 -33.02 -0.11 6.24
CA GLU A 42 -33.91 0.10 7.38
C GLU A 42 -33.47 -0.80 8.54
N ALA A 43 -33.50 -0.24 9.74
CA ALA A 43 -33.14 -0.93 10.96
C ALA A 43 -34.30 -0.94 11.94
N GLU A 44 -34.45 -2.04 12.67
CA GLU A 44 -35.40 -2.15 13.74
C GLU A 44 -34.82 -1.53 15.02
N LEU A 45 -35.60 -0.65 15.65
CA LEU A 45 -35.26 -0.04 16.93
C LEU A 45 -35.66 -0.96 18.08
N ILE A 46 -34.69 -1.41 18.86
CA ILE A 46 -34.92 -2.25 20.04
C ILE A 46 -34.43 -1.52 21.29
N LEU A 47 -35.27 -1.43 22.27
CA LEU A 47 -35.00 -0.81 23.57
C LEU A 47 -34.80 -1.91 24.63
N TYR A 48 -33.76 -1.78 25.44
CA TYR A 48 -33.47 -2.71 26.53
C TYR A 48 -33.52 -1.99 27.87
N ASP A 49 -34.07 -2.68 28.88
CA ASP A 49 -34.03 -2.23 30.28
C ASP A 49 -32.70 -2.55 30.98
N ASN A 50 -32.53 -2.07 32.20
CA ASN A 50 -31.35 -2.31 33.05
C ASN A 50 -31.08 -3.82 33.34
N ASN A 51 -32.02 -4.70 33.05
CA ASN A 51 -31.87 -6.15 33.21
C ASN A 51 -31.57 -6.85 31.87
N GLY A 52 -31.45 -6.08 30.77
CA GLY A 52 -31.23 -6.61 29.42
C GLY A 52 -32.50 -7.22 28.80
N LYS A 53 -33.69 -6.92 29.32
CA LYS A 53 -34.97 -7.34 28.75
C LYS A 53 -35.48 -6.30 27.76
N ILE A 54 -36.08 -6.75 26.67
CA ILE A 54 -36.71 -5.87 25.68
C ILE A 54 -37.90 -5.15 26.30
N VAL A 55 -37.90 -3.83 26.20
CA VAL A 55 -38.99 -2.96 26.64
C VAL A 55 -40.08 -2.95 25.56
N ASP A 56 -41.32 -3.04 25.98
CA ASP A 56 -42.50 -3.00 25.09
C ASP A 56 -42.62 -1.59 24.47
N SER A 57 -42.41 -1.51 23.17
CA SER A 57 -42.45 -0.27 22.41
C SER A 57 -43.86 0.28 22.20
N THR A 58 -44.93 -0.46 22.53
CA THR A 58 -46.31 -0.01 22.32
C THR A 58 -46.69 1.22 23.13
N GLN A 59 -45.98 1.49 24.23
CA GLN A 59 -46.19 2.65 25.11
C GLN A 59 -45.16 3.79 24.87
N ILE A 60 -44.32 3.63 23.87
CA ILE A 60 -43.22 4.56 23.59
C ILE A 60 -43.40 5.16 22.20
N GLU A 61 -43.47 6.46 22.15
CA GLU A 61 -43.39 7.22 20.90
C GLU A 61 -41.96 7.63 20.63
N ASN A 62 -41.56 7.65 19.33
CA ASN A 62 -40.28 8.13 18.91
C ASN A 62 -40.45 9.18 17.82
N ASN A 63 -39.38 9.94 17.53
CA ASN A 63 -39.39 11.01 16.55
C ASN A 63 -38.85 10.59 15.16
N LEU A 64 -38.83 9.28 14.86
CA LEU A 64 -38.32 8.78 13.56
C LEU A 64 -39.26 9.05 12.39
N GLY A 65 -40.56 9.26 12.65
CA GLY A 65 -41.58 9.51 11.63
C GLY A 65 -41.74 8.33 10.67
N ASP A 66 -42.20 8.63 9.45
CA ASP A 66 -42.51 7.62 8.43
C ASP A 66 -41.23 7.06 7.75
N GLU A 67 -40.10 7.76 7.88
CA GLU A 67 -38.83 7.33 7.28
C GLU A 67 -38.11 6.24 8.10
N GLY A 68 -38.48 6.05 9.35
CA GLY A 68 -37.91 5.03 10.24
C GLY A 68 -36.45 5.30 10.62
N LEU A 69 -35.81 4.28 11.16
CA LEU A 69 -34.37 4.28 11.45
C LEU A 69 -33.63 3.62 10.30
N LYS A 70 -32.66 4.30 9.74
CA LYS A 70 -31.80 3.77 8.68
C LYS A 70 -30.39 3.58 9.20
N VAL A 71 -29.68 2.59 8.67
CA VAL A 71 -28.27 2.35 8.95
C VAL A 71 -27.52 2.36 7.63
N GLN A 72 -26.57 3.28 7.51
CA GLN A 72 -25.61 3.29 6.44
C GLN A 72 -24.54 2.24 6.73
N ILE A 73 -24.37 1.33 5.80
CA ILE A 73 -23.39 0.24 5.85
C ILE A 73 -22.28 0.58 4.88
N THR A 74 -21.07 0.79 5.38
CA THR A 74 -19.89 0.98 4.55
C THR A 74 -19.06 -0.30 4.53
N MET A 75 -18.75 -0.80 3.34
CA MET A 75 -17.95 -2.01 3.17
C MET A 75 -16.48 -1.66 3.02
N LEU A 76 -15.62 -2.40 3.71
CA LEU A 76 -14.19 -2.30 3.50
C LEU A 76 -13.76 -3.26 2.40
N GLN A 77 -12.90 -2.76 1.53
CA GLN A 77 -12.27 -3.52 0.45
C GLN A 77 -10.79 -3.70 0.77
N THR A 78 -10.17 -4.66 0.11
CA THR A 78 -8.73 -4.90 0.22
C THR A 78 -8.07 -4.55 -1.11
N LYS A 79 -6.98 -3.77 -1.05
CA LYS A 79 -6.14 -3.43 -2.20
C LYS A 79 -4.70 -3.85 -1.92
N SER A 80 -4.06 -4.50 -2.89
CA SER A 80 -2.63 -4.77 -2.86
C SER A 80 -1.89 -3.55 -3.39
N ILE A 81 -0.94 -3.02 -2.61
CA ILE A 81 -0.17 -1.83 -2.96
C ILE A 81 1.31 -2.17 -2.99
N PRO A 82 2.04 -1.78 -4.06
CA PRO A 82 3.48 -1.94 -4.13
C PRO A 82 4.18 -1.05 -3.11
N VAL A 83 5.32 -1.53 -2.61
CA VAL A 83 6.21 -0.75 -1.74
C VAL A 83 7.44 -0.36 -2.54
N GLU A 84 7.72 0.93 -2.58
CA GLU A 84 8.84 1.52 -3.32
C GLU A 84 9.83 2.16 -2.34
N PHE A 85 11.12 1.88 -2.52
CA PHE A 85 12.18 2.46 -1.70
C PHE A 85 13.03 3.40 -2.54
N ASP A 86 13.30 4.58 -2.00
CA ASP A 86 14.29 5.47 -2.56
C ASP A 86 15.70 4.94 -2.24
N THR A 87 16.49 4.71 -3.28
CA THR A 87 17.85 4.15 -3.19
C THR A 87 18.95 5.18 -3.33
N SER A 88 18.61 6.46 -3.35
CA SER A 88 19.55 7.56 -3.63
C SER A 88 20.68 7.72 -2.61
N MET A 89 20.50 7.20 -1.39
CA MET A 89 21.49 7.26 -0.31
C MET A 89 22.28 5.95 -0.13
N ILE A 90 22.28 5.07 -1.14
CA ILE A 90 23.10 3.86 -1.12
C ILE A 90 24.44 4.13 -1.77
N GLY A 91 25.51 4.11 -0.98
CA GLY A 91 26.90 4.27 -1.39
C GLY A 91 27.66 2.95 -1.43
N THR A 92 28.46 2.72 -2.47
CA THR A 92 29.28 1.51 -2.62
C THR A 92 30.77 1.80 -2.43
N ALA A 93 31.50 0.79 -2.01
CA ALA A 93 32.95 0.86 -1.90
C ALA A 93 33.64 0.98 -3.28
N SER A 94 34.88 1.47 -3.28
CA SER A 94 35.66 1.57 -4.51
C SER A 94 35.82 0.20 -5.19
N GLY A 95 35.47 0.13 -6.47
CA GLY A 95 35.50 -1.10 -7.26
C GLY A 95 34.23 -1.94 -7.19
N TYR A 96 33.18 -1.40 -6.59
CA TYR A 96 31.85 -2.00 -6.53
C TYR A 96 30.79 -1.07 -7.10
N HIS A 97 29.67 -1.63 -7.52
CA HIS A 97 28.54 -0.85 -7.98
C HIS A 97 27.24 -1.44 -7.42
N PHE A 98 26.26 -0.57 -7.21
CA PHE A 98 24.90 -0.94 -6.84
C PHE A 98 24.18 -1.54 -8.06
N SER A 99 23.69 -2.77 -7.94
CA SER A 99 23.00 -3.46 -9.03
C SER A 99 21.46 -3.46 -8.89
N GLY A 100 20.96 -3.15 -7.71
CA GLY A 100 19.52 -3.05 -7.45
C GLY A 100 19.13 -3.48 -6.05
N ILE A 101 17.83 -3.44 -5.78
CA ILE A 101 17.23 -3.99 -4.56
C ILE A 101 16.25 -5.09 -4.90
N THR A 102 16.07 -6.02 -3.97
CA THR A 102 14.96 -6.98 -3.97
C THR A 102 14.19 -6.79 -2.68
N ILE A 103 12.87 -6.66 -2.77
CA ILE A 103 11.97 -6.35 -1.68
C ILE A 103 11.09 -7.57 -1.41
N GLN A 104 10.90 -7.94 -0.15
CA GLN A 104 10.05 -9.07 0.21
C GLN A 104 9.26 -8.79 1.51
N PRO A 105 7.90 -8.74 1.41
CA PRO A 105 7.07 -8.82 0.20
C PRO A 105 7.17 -7.55 -0.67
N GLU A 106 6.98 -7.69 -1.99
CA GLU A 106 6.98 -6.55 -2.95
C GLU A 106 5.74 -5.66 -2.84
N SER A 107 4.67 -6.21 -2.28
CA SER A 107 3.41 -5.51 -2.07
C SER A 107 2.77 -5.94 -0.76
N ILE A 108 1.99 -5.06 -0.18
CA ILE A 108 1.20 -5.30 1.02
C ILE A 108 -0.28 -5.15 0.74
N GLN A 109 -1.10 -5.86 1.52
CA GLN A 109 -2.55 -5.70 1.46
C GLN A 109 -3.00 -4.70 2.51
N ILE A 110 -3.70 -3.66 2.06
CA ILE A 110 -4.35 -2.70 2.93
C ILE A 110 -5.86 -2.79 2.79
N VAL A 111 -6.54 -2.49 3.88
CA VAL A 111 -7.99 -2.53 4.00
C VAL A 111 -8.50 -1.11 4.24
N GLY A 112 -9.49 -0.70 3.47
CA GLY A 112 -10.10 0.63 3.59
C GLY A 112 -11.40 0.73 2.79
N THR A 113 -12.00 1.92 2.78
CA THR A 113 -13.13 2.23 1.90
C THR A 113 -12.64 2.39 0.46
N GLU A 114 -13.54 2.28 -0.52
CA GLU A 114 -13.21 2.46 -1.93
C GLU A 114 -12.54 3.83 -2.19
N GLU A 115 -13.06 4.90 -1.57
CA GLU A 115 -12.50 6.24 -1.69
C GLU A 115 -11.09 6.35 -1.10
N GLN A 116 -10.86 5.74 0.07
CA GLN A 116 -9.55 5.71 0.72
C GLN A 116 -8.52 4.95 -0.11
N LEU A 117 -8.90 3.78 -0.62
CA LEU A 117 -8.03 2.95 -1.45
C LEU A 117 -7.71 3.58 -2.81
N ALA A 118 -8.61 4.42 -3.34
CA ALA A 118 -8.37 5.16 -4.59
C ALA A 118 -7.31 6.26 -4.45
N MET A 119 -7.03 6.72 -3.22
CA MET A 119 -6.03 7.77 -2.96
C MET A 119 -4.59 7.25 -2.81
N VAL A 120 -4.40 5.92 -2.76
CA VAL A 120 -3.08 5.34 -2.49
C VAL A 120 -2.73 4.34 -3.59
N ASP A 121 -1.71 4.65 -4.38
CA ASP A 121 -1.25 3.79 -5.47
C ASP A 121 0.06 3.05 -5.14
N SER A 122 0.96 3.67 -4.37
CA SER A 122 2.19 3.07 -3.87
C SER A 122 2.51 3.57 -2.46
N ILE A 123 3.39 2.88 -1.76
CA ILE A 123 3.96 3.34 -0.50
C ILE A 123 5.42 3.65 -0.75
N GLU A 124 5.76 4.94 -0.68
CA GLU A 124 7.11 5.43 -0.88
C GLU A 124 7.86 5.49 0.46
N ILE A 125 8.97 4.77 0.54
CA ILE A 125 9.85 4.74 1.71
C ILE A 125 11.07 5.62 1.41
N PRO A 126 11.36 6.61 2.27
CA PRO A 126 12.44 7.56 2.03
C PRO A 126 13.83 6.90 2.08
N ALA A 127 14.80 7.54 1.43
CA ALA A 127 16.17 7.02 1.26
C ALA A 127 16.91 6.79 2.57
N GLU A 128 16.55 7.50 3.64
CA GLU A 128 17.17 7.40 4.95
C GLU A 128 17.04 5.99 5.55
N GLU A 129 15.97 5.27 5.23
CA GLU A 129 15.73 3.90 5.72
C GLU A 129 16.73 2.90 5.11
N LEU A 130 17.23 3.17 3.91
CA LEU A 130 18.22 2.35 3.22
C LEU A 130 19.60 2.99 3.14
N ALA A 131 19.81 4.12 3.82
CA ALA A 131 21.09 4.82 3.81
C ALA A 131 22.22 3.91 4.29
N GLU A 132 23.19 3.66 3.42
CA GLU A 132 24.38 2.87 3.69
C GLU A 132 25.54 3.43 2.85
N ASP A 133 26.77 3.34 3.39
CA ASP A 133 27.96 3.87 2.74
C ASP A 133 29.06 2.82 2.69
N GLY A 134 29.78 2.80 1.58
CA GLY A 134 30.93 1.90 1.44
C GLY A 134 30.61 0.42 1.31
N LEU A 135 29.44 0.07 0.74
CA LEU A 135 29.04 -1.33 0.56
C LEU A 135 29.98 -2.07 -0.41
N ASP A 136 30.55 -3.16 0.06
CA ASP A 136 31.42 -4.08 -0.68
C ASP A 136 30.81 -5.48 -0.87
N GLN A 137 29.62 -5.70 -0.34
CA GLN A 137 28.86 -6.94 -0.43
C GLN A 137 27.35 -6.69 -0.39
N THR A 138 26.59 -7.67 -0.88
CA THR A 138 25.14 -7.66 -0.77
C THR A 138 24.74 -7.79 0.69
N ILE A 139 23.83 -6.95 1.16
CA ILE A 139 23.30 -6.95 2.52
C ILE A 139 21.78 -7.10 2.53
N GLU A 140 21.24 -7.56 3.65
CA GLU A 140 19.80 -7.62 3.90
C GLU A 140 19.45 -6.70 5.09
N LYS A 141 18.44 -5.85 4.91
CA LYS A 141 17.96 -4.92 5.92
C LYS A 141 16.46 -5.13 6.11
N THR A 142 16.00 -5.12 7.34
CA THR A 142 14.56 -5.17 7.64
C THR A 142 14.09 -3.78 8.02
N VAL A 143 13.09 -3.29 7.31
CA VAL A 143 12.48 -1.97 7.52
C VAL A 143 11.03 -2.18 7.95
N ASP A 144 10.61 -1.51 9.02
CA ASP A 144 9.21 -1.48 9.44
C ASP A 144 8.51 -0.31 8.76
N ILE A 145 7.57 -0.63 7.89
CA ILE A 145 6.85 0.37 7.11
C ILE A 145 5.55 0.86 7.76
N ALA A 146 5.24 0.43 8.99
CA ALA A 146 4.01 0.84 9.67
C ALA A 146 3.83 2.36 9.78
N ASN A 147 4.93 3.10 9.92
CA ASN A 147 4.92 4.56 10.02
C ASN A 147 4.63 5.28 8.69
N TYR A 148 4.76 4.60 7.58
CA TYR A 148 4.55 5.13 6.22
C TYR A 148 3.17 4.80 5.66
N LEU A 149 2.40 3.99 6.41
CA LEU A 149 1.02 3.68 6.05
C LEU A 149 0.10 4.85 6.38
N PRO A 150 -0.93 5.09 5.56
CA PRO A 150 -1.98 6.02 5.94
C PRO A 150 -2.62 5.61 7.29
N TYR A 151 -2.95 6.58 8.14
CA TYR A 151 -3.47 6.36 9.50
C TYR A 151 -4.77 5.53 9.55
N TRP A 152 -5.52 5.47 8.46
CA TRP A 152 -6.75 4.70 8.31
C TRP A 152 -6.51 3.28 7.77
N ALA A 153 -5.35 3.03 7.15
CA ALA A 153 -5.05 1.75 6.53
C ALA A 153 -4.85 0.68 7.61
N LYS A 154 -5.57 -0.41 7.48
CA LYS A 154 -5.37 -1.62 8.27
C LYS A 154 -4.70 -2.66 7.39
N THR A 155 -3.77 -3.40 7.94
CA THR A 155 -3.12 -4.52 7.26
C THR A 155 -3.56 -5.84 7.88
N ASP A 156 -3.45 -6.93 7.14
CA ASP A 156 -3.71 -8.27 7.69
C ASP A 156 -2.73 -8.65 8.82
N GLN A 157 -1.63 -7.88 8.94
CA GLN A 157 -0.57 -8.07 9.94
C GLN A 157 -0.70 -7.14 11.15
N ASP A 158 -1.85 -6.51 11.37
CA ASP A 158 -2.14 -5.63 12.52
C ASP A 158 -2.05 -6.34 13.91
N SER A 159 -1.29 -7.40 13.99
CA SER A 159 -0.90 -8.04 15.23
C SER A 159 0.35 -7.35 15.77
N ALA A 160 0.17 -6.38 16.66
CA ALA A 160 1.12 -5.89 17.71
C ALA A 160 2.63 -5.78 17.39
N GLY A 161 3.08 -5.82 16.13
CA GLY A 161 4.51 -5.97 15.80
C GLY A 161 5.02 -5.20 14.58
N GLY A 162 4.24 -4.29 14.00
CA GLY A 162 4.67 -3.56 12.81
C GLY A 162 4.48 -4.34 11.49
N VAL A 163 4.91 -3.74 10.38
CA VAL A 163 4.88 -4.35 9.05
C VAL A 163 6.33 -4.47 8.53
N PRO A 164 7.06 -5.52 8.91
CA PRO A 164 8.45 -5.69 8.51
C PRO A 164 8.56 -6.09 7.04
N ILE A 165 9.41 -5.36 6.30
CA ILE A 165 9.79 -5.68 4.92
C ILE A 165 11.29 -5.95 4.87
N VAL A 166 11.67 -7.06 4.28
CA VAL A 166 13.08 -7.39 4.05
C VAL A 166 13.51 -6.82 2.71
N VAL A 167 14.52 -5.96 2.75
CA VAL A 167 15.13 -5.37 1.57
C VAL A 167 16.54 -5.91 1.41
N LYS A 168 16.81 -6.54 0.28
CA LYS A 168 18.13 -7.01 -0.08
C LYS A 168 18.78 -6.03 -1.03
N ILE A 169 19.84 -5.37 -0.59
CA ILE A 169 20.63 -4.40 -1.35
C ILE A 169 21.73 -5.18 -2.07
N GLN A 170 21.65 -5.20 -3.39
CA GLN A 170 22.57 -5.98 -4.23
C GLN A 170 23.74 -5.11 -4.72
N VAL A 171 24.95 -5.62 -4.48
CA VAL A 171 26.19 -4.95 -4.85
C VAL A 171 27.07 -5.93 -5.60
N GLU A 172 27.63 -5.49 -6.72
CA GLU A 172 28.50 -6.28 -7.57
C GLU A 172 29.88 -5.65 -7.72
N LYS A 173 30.91 -6.47 -7.80
CA LYS A 173 32.28 -6.02 -8.06
C LYS A 173 32.45 -5.71 -9.53
N PHE A 174 33.10 -4.58 -9.88
CA PHE A 174 33.47 -4.29 -11.24
C PHE A 174 34.44 -5.35 -11.78
N GLY A 175 34.02 -6.01 -12.84
CA GLY A 175 34.87 -6.90 -13.61
C GLY A 175 35.56 -6.18 -14.75
N THR A 176 36.82 -6.51 -14.99
CA THR A 176 37.55 -6.04 -16.20
C THR A 176 37.81 -7.22 -17.10
N LYS A 177 37.59 -7.04 -18.39
CA LYS A 177 37.95 -8.02 -19.44
C LYS A 177 38.80 -7.34 -20.47
N THR A 178 40.00 -7.88 -20.68
CA THR A 178 40.84 -7.45 -21.83
C THR A 178 40.33 -8.14 -23.08
N VAL A 179 39.96 -7.37 -24.07
CA VAL A 179 39.52 -7.88 -25.36
C VAL A 179 40.59 -7.48 -26.39
N GLU A 180 41.21 -8.47 -27.03
CA GLU A 180 42.10 -8.25 -28.13
C GLU A 180 41.28 -8.12 -29.42
N PHE A 181 41.45 -7.01 -30.12
CA PHE A 181 40.84 -6.82 -31.42
C PHE A 181 41.85 -7.33 -32.46
N PRO A 182 41.55 -8.42 -33.19
CA PRO A 182 42.36 -8.84 -34.29
C PRO A 182 42.23 -7.79 -35.43
N TYR A 183 43.20 -6.91 -35.54
CA TYR A 183 43.24 -5.99 -36.68
C TYR A 183 44.04 -6.64 -37.82
N ASN A 184 43.48 -6.59 -39.00
CA ASN A 184 44.17 -6.99 -40.20
C ASN A 184 44.88 -5.76 -40.79
N SER A 185 46.20 -5.82 -40.97
CA SER A 185 47.05 -4.74 -41.45
C SER A 185 46.70 -4.21 -42.87
N ASN A 186 45.71 -4.83 -43.52
CA ASN A 186 45.25 -4.44 -44.85
C ASN A 186 44.09 -3.45 -44.90
N CYS A 187 43.59 -2.99 -43.75
CA CYS A 187 42.59 -1.92 -43.72
C CYS A 187 43.30 -0.55 -43.75
N VAL A 188 43.38 0.06 -44.91
CA VAL A 188 43.75 1.48 -45.05
C VAL A 188 42.45 2.27 -44.86
N ALA A 189 42.23 2.79 -43.67
CA ALA A 189 41.18 3.75 -43.43
C ALA A 189 41.71 5.15 -43.73
N GLU A 190 41.18 5.81 -44.75
CA GLU A 190 41.35 7.26 -44.90
C GLU A 190 40.55 7.95 -43.80
N CYS A 191 41.22 8.33 -42.71
CA CYS A 191 40.64 9.17 -41.69
C CYS A 191 40.43 10.58 -42.23
N THR A 192 39.20 10.96 -42.52
CA THR A 192 38.84 12.37 -42.70
C THR A 192 39.06 13.07 -41.35
N LYS A 193 39.79 14.18 -41.39
CA LYS A 193 40.20 14.99 -40.24
C LYS A 193 39.00 15.27 -39.31
N GLY A 194 39.03 14.74 -38.08
CA GLY A 194 38.12 15.13 -37.03
C GLY A 194 37.57 14.01 -36.14
N LEU A 195 37.83 12.73 -36.40
CA LEU A 195 37.34 11.62 -35.58
C LEU A 195 38.52 10.93 -34.85
N GLN A 196 38.54 11.09 -33.52
CA GLN A 196 39.43 10.31 -32.66
C GLN A 196 38.72 8.99 -32.31
N GLY A 197 39.36 7.85 -32.62
CA GLY A 197 38.94 6.54 -32.14
C GLY A 197 38.13 5.69 -33.11
N VAL A 198 38.53 5.53 -34.36
CA VAL A 198 37.93 4.55 -35.28
C VAL A 198 38.76 3.27 -35.29
N ILE A 199 38.18 2.14 -34.90
CA ILE A 199 38.79 0.81 -35.01
C ILE A 199 38.05 0.04 -36.12
N CYS A 200 38.82 -0.38 -37.18
CA CYS A 200 38.28 -1.20 -38.25
C CYS A 200 38.33 -2.69 -37.89
N GLY A 201 37.18 -3.36 -37.88
CA GLY A 201 37.06 -4.82 -37.71
C GLY A 201 36.85 -5.52 -39.06
N THR A 202 37.33 -6.77 -39.18
CA THR A 202 37.23 -7.60 -40.39
C THR A 202 35.83 -8.17 -40.56
N GLY A 203 34.98 -7.57 -41.43
CA GLY A 203 33.78 -8.18 -41.98
C GLY A 203 33.86 -8.19 -43.52
N GLN A 204 33.44 -9.27 -44.14
CA GLN A 204 33.41 -9.37 -45.60
C GLN A 204 32.58 -8.26 -46.22
N SER A 205 33.18 -7.55 -47.18
CA SER A 205 32.64 -6.48 -48.02
C SER A 205 32.27 -5.14 -47.35
N GLY A 206 33.22 -4.21 -47.40
CA GLY A 206 33.04 -2.78 -47.66
C GLY A 206 32.12 -2.01 -46.71
N ASN A 207 32.59 -1.60 -45.61
CA ASN A 207 32.25 -0.52 -44.66
C ASN A 207 32.24 -1.00 -43.21
N CYS A 208 33.39 -0.92 -42.57
CA CYS A 208 33.48 -1.24 -41.14
C CYS A 208 33.80 0.05 -40.37
N CYS A 209 32.77 0.75 -39.89
CA CYS A 209 32.92 1.78 -38.86
C CYS A 209 32.07 1.35 -37.67
N ALA A 210 32.71 0.97 -36.55
CA ALA A 210 32.06 0.84 -35.27
C ALA A 210 32.24 2.13 -34.45
N TRP A 211 31.15 2.68 -33.95
CA TRP A 211 31.16 3.84 -33.04
C TRP A 211 31.12 3.29 -31.61
N PHE A 212 31.94 3.85 -30.74
CA PHE A 212 31.89 3.68 -29.28
C PHE A 212 31.47 4.98 -28.65
#